data_97409aef251344421da0f5e9b8e10a9a
#
_entry.id   97409aef251344421da0f5e9b8e10a9a
#
_cell.length_a   1.000
_cell.length_b   1.000
_cell.length_c   1.000
_cell.angle_alpha   90.00
_cell.angle_beta   90.00
_cell.angle_gamma   90.00
#
_symmetry.space_group_name_H-M   'P 1'
#
loop_
_entity.id
_entity.type
_entity.pdbx_description
1 polymer ?
#
loop_
_entity_poly.entity_id
_entity_poly.type
_entity_poly.pdbx_seq_one_letter_code
_entity_poly.pdbx_strand_id
1 'polypeptide(L)'
;EDFHHMKHKSLLNGIEYAAVSRMEAKLGRLALSLLAGLVMIFGITCATCAESDISFMRFVKTANDEGHVDTAIQTYRHPSGVEVALIGAVHIGDKGYYVALNKRFTSYDAVLYEMIKDAEVDPSELSGGGHPISQMQLGMKSLLGLEFQLEGIDYSVKNLVHADLDPATFSKLQGEKGESFFTLALQSFFQEKRMIASGQLQSFDGIGLLMALASGDREHTMKWMFAQQLNELESMMAGMDQGVDGKGSVILRGRNEKAFEVLDEVIRQGKKRIGIFYGAGHMPDMDKRLMLRGFQRNREEWLVAWDMTRD
;
A
#
# COMPACT_ATOMS: atom_id res chain seq x y z
N GLU A 1 -18.31 -59.26 11.12
CA GLU A 1 -17.41 -58.30 11.81
C GLU A 1 -16.74 -57.32 10.83
N ASP A 2 -16.38 -57.70 9.64
CA ASP A 2 -15.66 -56.85 8.68
C ASP A 2 -16.44 -55.65 8.12
N PHE A 3 -17.78 -55.73 8.05
CA PHE A 3 -18.62 -54.65 7.50
C PHE A 3 -18.79 -53.45 8.42
N HIS A 4 -18.62 -53.68 9.76
CA HIS A 4 -18.67 -52.59 10.74
C HIS A 4 -17.36 -51.82 10.82
N HIS A 5 -16.22 -52.47 10.54
CA HIS A 5 -14.90 -51.83 10.56
C HIS A 5 -14.66 -50.95 9.36
N MET A 6 -15.20 -51.32 8.17
CA MET A 6 -15.10 -50.50 6.97
C MET A 6 -15.96 -49.23 7.04
N LYS A 7 -17.17 -49.28 7.62
CA LYS A 7 -18.00 -48.10 7.85
C LYS A 7 -17.38 -47.10 8.83
N HIS A 8 -16.72 -47.57 9.87
CA HIS A 8 -16.06 -46.71 10.84
C HIS A 8 -14.85 -45.96 10.24
N LYS A 9 -14.04 -46.64 9.40
CA LYS A 9 -12.92 -45.99 8.68
C LYS A 9 -13.40 -44.94 7.67
N SER A 10 -14.49 -45.21 6.95
CA SER A 10 -15.06 -44.27 5.98
C SER A 10 -15.66 -43.02 6.67
N LEU A 11 -16.25 -43.18 7.86
CA LEU A 11 -16.78 -42.04 8.65
C LEU A 11 -15.64 -41.17 9.22
N LEU A 12 -14.56 -41.79 9.73
CA LEU A 12 -13.40 -41.06 10.25
C LEU A 12 -12.69 -40.27 9.14
N ASN A 13 -12.48 -40.86 7.97
CA ASN A 13 -11.90 -40.13 6.82
C ASN A 13 -12.80 -38.98 6.35
N GLY A 14 -14.12 -39.13 6.39
CA GLY A 14 -15.05 -38.07 6.06
C GLY A 14 -15.05 -36.91 7.06
N ILE A 15 -14.85 -37.19 8.35
CA ILE A 15 -14.77 -36.18 9.42
C ILE A 15 -13.42 -35.45 9.36
N GLU A 16 -12.32 -36.15 9.11
CA GLU A 16 -11.00 -35.53 8.91
C GLU A 16 -10.99 -34.63 7.67
N TYR A 17 -11.54 -35.08 6.54
CA TYR A 17 -11.63 -34.29 5.32
C TYR A 17 -12.48 -33.02 5.50
N ALA A 18 -13.60 -33.14 6.23
CA ALA A 18 -14.47 -31.98 6.54
C ALA A 18 -13.81 -31.03 7.56
N ALA A 19 -12.99 -31.53 8.46
CA ALA A 19 -12.25 -30.71 9.42
C ALA A 19 -11.11 -29.93 8.73
N VAL A 20 -10.34 -30.58 7.85
CA VAL A 20 -9.29 -29.97 7.04
C VAL A 20 -9.87 -28.91 6.12
N SER A 21 -10.96 -29.20 5.40
CA SER A 21 -11.65 -28.25 4.52
C SER A 21 -12.21 -27.04 5.28
N ARG A 22 -12.73 -27.21 6.50
CA ARG A 22 -13.19 -26.08 7.35
C ARG A 22 -12.02 -25.27 7.91
N MET A 23 -10.88 -25.90 8.17
CA MET A 23 -9.67 -25.24 8.62
C MET A 23 -9.06 -24.43 7.48
N GLU A 24 -8.97 -24.97 6.27
CA GLU A 24 -8.56 -24.26 5.06
C GLU A 24 -9.45 -23.05 4.76
N ALA A 25 -10.78 -23.20 4.88
CA ALA A 25 -11.72 -22.10 4.69
C ALA A 25 -11.59 -21.02 5.77
N LYS A 26 -11.25 -21.36 7.02
CA LYS A 26 -10.98 -20.39 8.10
C LYS A 26 -9.66 -19.69 7.91
N LEU A 27 -8.61 -20.42 7.52
CA LEU A 27 -7.28 -19.88 7.24
C LEU A 27 -7.29 -18.99 6.00
N GLY A 28 -8.01 -19.39 4.95
CA GLY A 28 -8.24 -18.55 3.78
C GLY A 28 -8.95 -17.24 4.12
N ARG A 29 -9.92 -17.26 5.05
CA ARG A 29 -10.60 -16.03 5.54
C ARG A 29 -9.68 -15.16 6.40
N LEU A 30 -8.82 -15.76 7.22
CA LEU A 30 -7.84 -15.04 8.04
C LEU A 30 -6.77 -14.40 7.15
N ALA A 31 -6.26 -15.15 6.17
CA ALA A 31 -5.31 -14.66 5.17
C ALA A 31 -5.91 -13.56 4.28
N LEU A 32 -7.17 -13.70 3.88
CA LEU A 32 -7.90 -12.67 3.13
C LEU A 32 -8.12 -11.41 3.98
N SER A 33 -8.37 -11.56 5.28
CA SER A 33 -8.49 -10.43 6.22
C SER A 33 -7.15 -9.74 6.45
N LEU A 34 -6.06 -10.50 6.50
CA LEU A 34 -4.70 -9.97 6.60
C LEU A 34 -4.28 -9.29 5.29
N LEU A 35 -4.63 -9.86 4.14
CA LEU A 35 -4.35 -9.27 2.83
C LEU A 35 -5.22 -8.02 2.59
N ALA A 36 -6.51 -8.05 2.97
CA ALA A 36 -7.38 -6.88 2.94
C ALA A 36 -6.89 -5.78 3.91
N GLY A 37 -6.35 -6.18 5.06
CA GLY A 37 -5.70 -5.27 6.00
C GLY A 37 -4.41 -4.67 5.42
N LEU A 38 -3.63 -5.46 4.69
CA LEU A 38 -2.45 -4.99 3.97
C LEU A 38 -2.83 -4.00 2.87
N VAL A 39 -3.90 -4.27 2.13
CA VAL A 39 -4.47 -3.35 1.12
C VAL A 39 -4.91 -2.04 1.75
N MET A 40 -5.51 -2.07 2.94
CA MET A 40 -5.88 -0.86 3.68
C MET A 40 -4.65 -0.05 4.15
N ILE A 41 -3.51 -0.72 4.37
CA ILE A 41 -2.25 -0.11 4.80
C ILE A 41 -1.47 0.45 3.60
N PHE A 42 -1.59 -0.17 2.41
CA PHE A 42 -0.86 0.20 1.20
C PHE A 42 -1.56 1.28 0.35
N GLY A 43 -2.40 2.09 0.86
CA GLY A 43 -2.98 3.25 0.15
C GLY A 43 -3.37 2.95 -1.29
N ILE A 44 -4.61 3.09 -1.57
CA ILE A 44 -5.31 2.81 -2.83
C ILE A 44 -4.67 3.53 -4.02
N THR A 45 -4.42 2.82 -5.10
CA THR A 45 -3.79 3.36 -6.32
C THR A 45 -4.55 3.15 -7.62
N CYS A 46 -4.37 4.08 -8.47
CA CYS A 46 -5.08 4.49 -9.65
C CYS A 46 -4.83 3.76 -10.98
N ALA A 47 -5.83 3.61 -11.79
CA ALA A 47 -5.68 3.61 -13.25
C ALA A 47 -6.93 4.10 -13.98
N THR A 48 -6.84 5.13 -14.74
CA THR A 48 -7.10 5.15 -16.18
C THR A 48 -6.71 6.51 -16.73
N CYS A 49 -5.60 6.55 -17.35
CA CYS A 49 -5.26 7.39 -18.50
C CYS A 49 -3.90 6.91 -18.94
N ALA A 50 -3.64 6.77 -20.22
CA ALA A 50 -2.44 6.30 -20.88
C ALA A 50 -1.35 5.75 -19.93
N GLU A 51 -1.10 4.47 -20.03
CA GLU A 51 -0.05 3.74 -19.30
C GLU A 51 1.12 4.68 -19.01
N SER A 52 1.33 5.08 -17.76
CA SER A 52 2.58 5.72 -17.39
C SER A 52 3.60 4.60 -17.40
N ASP A 53 4.59 4.65 -18.29
CA ASP A 53 5.71 3.70 -18.35
C ASP A 53 6.57 3.72 -17.07
N ILE A 54 6.13 4.39 -16.00
CA ILE A 54 6.85 4.54 -14.74
C ILE A 54 6.12 3.82 -13.63
N SER A 55 6.82 2.86 -13.03
CA SER A 55 6.45 2.27 -11.74
C SER A 55 7.07 3.08 -10.60
N PHE A 56 6.33 3.24 -9.50
CA PHE A 56 6.84 3.88 -8.28
C PHE A 56 7.10 2.87 -7.15
N MET A 57 6.89 1.61 -7.42
CA MET A 57 7.22 0.50 -6.53
C MET A 57 7.67 -0.69 -7.38
N ARG A 58 8.64 -1.44 -6.91
CA ARG A 58 9.08 -2.67 -7.59
C ARG A 58 9.55 -3.72 -6.59
N PHE A 59 9.34 -4.98 -6.94
CA PHE A 59 9.99 -6.10 -6.28
C PHE A 59 11.17 -6.56 -7.12
N VAL A 60 12.36 -6.54 -6.54
CA VAL A 60 13.60 -6.97 -7.17
C VAL A 60 14.05 -8.27 -6.54
N LYS A 61 13.98 -9.36 -7.30
CA LYS A 61 14.51 -10.67 -6.91
C LYS A 61 15.98 -10.73 -7.26
N THR A 62 16.85 -11.05 -6.29
CA THR A 62 18.31 -11.12 -6.50
C THR A 62 18.79 -12.56 -6.62
N ALA A 63 18.45 -13.45 -5.71
CA ALA A 63 18.78 -14.88 -5.72
C ALA A 63 17.80 -15.65 -4.83
N ASN A 64 17.85 -16.96 -4.82
CA ASN A 64 17.21 -17.96 -3.94
C ASN A 64 16.42 -17.40 -2.74
N ASP A 65 15.20 -16.87 -2.96
CA ASP A 65 14.34 -16.25 -1.94
C ASP A 65 14.94 -14.98 -1.29
N GLU A 66 15.87 -14.34 -1.98
CA GLU A 66 16.42 -13.03 -1.60
C GLU A 66 16.01 -11.96 -2.58
N GLY A 67 15.85 -10.73 -2.08
CA GLY A 67 15.45 -9.59 -2.85
C GLY A 67 15.09 -8.40 -2.00
N HIS A 68 14.49 -7.42 -2.63
CA HIS A 68 14.02 -6.23 -1.93
C HIS A 68 12.81 -5.62 -2.63
N VAL A 69 12.01 -4.90 -1.85
CA VAL A 69 10.96 -4.02 -2.37
C VAL A 69 11.48 -2.61 -2.33
N ASP A 70 11.44 -1.94 -3.47
CA ASP A 70 11.88 -0.55 -3.60
C ASP A 70 10.69 0.37 -3.85
N THR A 71 10.83 1.62 -3.40
CA THR A 71 9.99 2.73 -3.83
C THR A 71 10.80 3.79 -4.56
N ALA A 72 10.18 4.44 -5.55
CA ALA A 72 10.85 5.45 -6.37
C ALA A 72 10.72 6.86 -5.79
N ILE A 73 11.78 7.64 -5.97
CA ILE A 73 11.75 9.10 -5.89
C ILE A 73 12.01 9.62 -7.30
N GLN A 74 10.97 10.12 -7.95
CA GLN A 74 11.06 10.71 -9.29
C GLN A 74 11.08 12.23 -9.18
N THR A 75 12.17 12.85 -9.60
CA THR A 75 12.35 14.31 -9.60
C THR A 75 11.96 14.88 -10.95
N TYR A 76 11.24 16.01 -10.90
CA TYR A 76 10.78 16.78 -12.06
C TYR A 76 11.30 18.19 -11.99
N ARG A 77 11.57 18.80 -13.15
CA ARG A 77 12.00 20.19 -13.25
C ARG A 77 11.09 20.97 -14.20
N HIS A 78 10.69 22.16 -13.75
CA HIS A 78 9.96 23.12 -14.57
C HIS A 78 10.89 24.19 -15.12
N PRO A 79 10.64 24.78 -16.32
CA PRO A 79 11.46 25.87 -16.87
C PRO A 79 11.58 27.09 -15.97
N SER A 80 10.64 27.32 -15.04
CA SER A 80 10.71 28.39 -14.03
C SER A 80 11.80 28.17 -12.96
N GLY A 81 12.48 27.02 -12.99
CA GLY A 81 13.48 26.61 -11.98
C GLY A 81 12.89 25.94 -10.73
N VAL A 82 11.58 25.67 -10.70
CA VAL A 82 10.96 24.85 -9.64
C VAL A 82 11.29 23.39 -9.90
N GLU A 83 11.63 22.68 -8.83
CA GLU A 83 11.87 21.25 -8.80
C GLU A 83 10.89 20.57 -7.86
N VAL A 84 10.20 19.53 -8.35
CA VAL A 84 9.27 18.71 -7.57
C VAL A 84 9.74 17.27 -7.59
N ALA A 85 9.81 16.64 -6.44
CA ALA A 85 10.09 15.21 -6.30
C ALA A 85 8.82 14.48 -5.85
N LEU A 86 8.34 13.53 -6.64
CA LEU A 86 7.36 12.55 -6.21
C LEU A 86 8.08 11.47 -5.41
N ILE A 87 7.77 11.36 -4.14
CA ILE A 87 8.39 10.42 -3.19
C ILE A 87 7.36 9.34 -2.88
N GLY A 88 7.42 8.24 -3.61
CA GLY A 88 6.55 7.09 -3.41
C GLY A 88 6.80 6.44 -2.06
N ALA A 89 5.75 6.13 -1.32
CA ALA A 89 5.83 5.52 -0.01
C ALA A 89 5.10 4.19 0.06
N VAL A 90 5.56 3.35 0.97
CA VAL A 90 4.81 2.23 1.55
C VAL A 90 4.49 2.56 3.00
N HIS A 91 3.29 2.18 3.45
CA HIS A 91 2.84 2.50 4.83
C HIS A 91 3.49 1.62 5.90
N ILE A 92 4.12 0.51 5.50
CA ILE A 92 4.94 -0.36 6.35
C ILE A 92 6.27 -0.61 5.64
N GLY A 93 7.38 -0.47 6.34
CA GLY A 93 8.72 -0.61 5.77
C GLY A 93 9.76 -0.88 6.83
N ASP A 94 10.97 -1.20 6.39
CA ASP A 94 12.09 -1.35 7.31
C ASP A 94 12.43 -0.01 7.99
N LYS A 95 12.89 -0.08 9.22
CA LYS A 95 13.31 1.12 9.98
C LYS A 95 14.29 2.00 9.21
N GLY A 96 15.25 1.37 8.53
CA GLY A 96 16.26 2.06 7.71
C GLY A 96 15.65 2.87 6.57
N TYR A 97 14.55 2.41 6.00
CA TYR A 97 13.81 3.11 4.96
C TYR A 97 13.27 4.47 5.46
N TYR A 98 12.59 4.48 6.62
CA TYR A 98 12.05 5.72 7.19
C TYR A 98 13.16 6.68 7.67
N VAL A 99 14.27 6.14 8.19
CA VAL A 99 15.46 6.95 8.50
C VAL A 99 15.99 7.63 7.25
N ALA A 100 16.07 6.91 6.12
CA ALA A 100 16.53 7.49 4.84
C ALA A 100 15.56 8.56 4.33
N LEU A 101 14.25 8.34 4.44
CA LEU A 101 13.22 9.32 4.07
C LEU A 101 13.30 10.59 4.92
N ASN A 102 13.36 10.46 6.26
CA ASN A 102 13.51 11.60 7.17
C ASN A 102 14.75 12.45 6.82
N LYS A 103 15.88 11.79 6.56
CA LYS A 103 17.09 12.48 6.09
C LYS A 103 16.87 13.18 4.76
N ARG A 104 16.17 12.53 3.81
CA ARG A 104 15.89 13.11 2.50
C ARG A 104 14.97 14.34 2.62
N PHE A 105 14.00 14.35 3.50
CA PHE A 105 13.06 15.46 3.69
C PHE A 105 13.77 16.76 4.07
N THR A 106 14.91 16.70 4.77
CA THR A 106 15.69 17.91 5.13
C THR A 106 16.25 18.66 3.92
N SER A 107 16.30 18.03 2.74
CA SER A 107 16.83 18.65 1.51
C SER A 107 15.81 19.47 0.73
N TYR A 108 14.52 19.41 1.10
CA TYR A 108 13.45 20.15 0.44
C TYR A 108 13.07 21.43 1.21
N ASP A 109 12.59 22.44 0.49
CA ASP A 109 12.05 23.66 1.08
C ASP A 109 10.65 23.41 1.69
N ALA A 110 9.91 22.44 1.15
CA ALA A 110 8.66 21.91 1.66
C ALA A 110 8.49 20.46 1.24
N VAL A 111 7.88 19.64 2.12
CA VAL A 111 7.46 18.26 1.81
C VAL A 111 5.97 18.16 2.09
N LEU A 112 5.20 17.98 1.03
CA LEU A 112 3.76 17.79 1.09
C LEU A 112 3.47 16.34 1.45
N TYR A 113 2.72 16.09 2.53
CA TYR A 113 2.49 14.73 2.99
C TYR A 113 1.02 14.32 3.03
N GLU A 114 0.80 13.05 2.79
CA GLU A 114 -0.48 12.37 2.81
C GLU A 114 -0.92 12.04 4.25
N MET A 115 -2.08 12.52 4.66
CA MET A 115 -2.74 12.11 5.90
C MET A 115 -4.15 12.68 5.99
N ILE A 116 -5.17 11.82 6.00
CA ILE A 116 -6.55 12.28 6.25
C ILE A 116 -6.66 12.66 7.73
N LYS A 117 -6.68 13.95 8.02
CA LYS A 117 -6.78 14.50 9.37
C LYS A 117 -7.32 15.92 9.35
N ASP A 118 -7.88 16.38 10.46
CA ASP A 118 -8.15 17.80 10.67
C ASP A 118 -6.84 18.61 10.78
N ALA A 119 -6.88 19.85 10.35
CA ALA A 119 -5.68 20.69 10.26
C ALA A 119 -4.99 20.87 11.63
N GLU A 120 -5.78 20.95 12.72
CA GLU A 120 -5.28 21.17 14.08
C GLU A 120 -4.77 19.91 14.76
N VAL A 121 -5.04 18.72 14.25
CA VAL A 121 -4.63 17.45 14.87
C VAL A 121 -3.15 17.20 14.60
N ASP A 122 -2.38 16.97 15.66
CA ASP A 122 -0.99 16.54 15.53
C ASP A 122 -0.92 15.10 15.06
N PRO A 123 -0.13 14.78 14.00
CA PRO A 123 0.04 13.42 13.54
C PRO A 123 0.44 12.41 14.61
N SER A 124 1.21 12.82 15.62
CA SER A 124 1.63 11.96 16.72
C SER A 124 0.47 11.48 17.60
N GLU A 125 -0.63 12.23 17.67
CA GLU A 125 -1.82 11.85 18.42
C GLU A 125 -2.60 10.71 17.75
N LEU A 126 -2.43 10.52 16.44
CA LEU A 126 -3.07 9.47 15.67
C LEU A 126 -2.39 8.10 15.84
N SER A 127 -1.18 8.05 16.37
CA SER A 127 -0.44 6.81 16.64
C SER A 127 -0.87 6.11 17.94
N GLY A 128 -1.73 6.73 18.74
CA GLY A 128 -2.20 6.24 20.06
C GLY A 128 -3.22 5.09 19.93
N GLY A 129 -2.85 3.92 20.46
CA GLY A 129 -3.59 2.67 20.37
C GLY A 129 -4.97 2.68 21.06
N GLY A 130 -5.82 1.82 20.58
CA GLY A 130 -7.18 1.52 21.10
C GLY A 130 -8.15 1.06 20.02
N HIS A 131 -7.80 1.25 18.77
CA HIS A 131 -8.61 0.84 17.63
C HIS A 131 -8.32 -0.63 17.21
N PRO A 132 -9.30 -1.42 16.72
CA PRO A 132 -9.05 -2.76 16.18
C PRO A 132 -7.98 -2.79 15.08
N ILE A 133 -7.85 -1.72 14.31
CA ILE A 133 -6.80 -1.51 13.31
C ILE A 133 -5.41 -1.54 13.97
N SER A 134 -5.24 -0.93 15.15
CA SER A 134 -3.96 -0.91 15.87
C SER A 134 -3.49 -2.31 16.31
N GLN A 135 -4.41 -3.21 16.67
CA GLN A 135 -4.07 -4.58 17.03
C GLN A 135 -3.60 -5.40 15.83
N MET A 136 -4.25 -5.21 14.69
CA MET A 136 -3.84 -5.84 13.43
C MET A 136 -2.47 -5.30 12.98
N GLN A 137 -2.26 -4.00 13.09
CA GLN A 137 -1.00 -3.35 12.81
C GLN A 137 0.13 -3.92 13.69
N LEU A 138 -0.06 -4.00 15.00
CA LEU A 138 0.91 -4.60 15.93
C LEU A 138 1.25 -6.05 15.55
N GLY A 139 0.25 -6.83 15.14
CA GLY A 139 0.44 -8.19 14.63
C GLY A 139 1.33 -8.23 13.38
N MET A 140 1.06 -7.34 12.42
CA MET A 140 1.85 -7.22 11.18
C MET A 140 3.29 -6.78 11.48
N LYS A 141 3.49 -5.78 12.34
CA LYS A 141 4.82 -5.32 12.78
C LYS A 141 5.62 -6.48 13.38
N SER A 142 5.02 -7.24 14.30
CA SER A 142 5.67 -8.41 14.93
C SER A 142 5.93 -9.57 13.98
N LEU A 143 5.08 -9.72 12.94
CA LEU A 143 5.18 -10.81 11.98
C LEU A 143 6.23 -10.56 10.90
N LEU A 144 6.33 -9.31 10.45
CA LEU A 144 7.17 -8.91 9.32
C LEU A 144 8.44 -8.16 9.76
N GLY A 145 8.61 -7.82 11.03
CA GLY A 145 9.74 -7.01 11.52
C GLY A 145 9.77 -5.59 10.92
N LEU A 146 8.63 -5.11 10.38
CA LEU A 146 8.52 -3.81 9.72
C LEU A 146 8.00 -2.74 10.68
N GLU A 147 8.29 -1.48 10.39
CA GLU A 147 7.75 -0.31 11.10
C GLU A 147 6.61 0.34 10.30
N PHE A 148 5.73 1.07 10.99
CA PHE A 148 4.68 1.87 10.34
C PHE A 148 5.20 3.25 9.98
N GLN A 149 4.78 3.75 8.81
CA GLN A 149 5.07 5.09 8.35
C GLN A 149 4.78 6.15 9.43
N LEU A 150 3.64 6.01 10.14
CA LEU A 150 3.22 6.96 11.17
C LEU A 150 4.17 7.01 12.37
N GLU A 151 4.87 5.91 12.67
CA GLU A 151 5.88 5.83 13.73
C GLU A 151 7.28 6.18 13.21
N GLY A 152 7.59 5.82 11.96
CA GLY A 152 8.92 5.96 11.35
C GLY A 152 9.22 7.37 10.82
N ILE A 153 8.21 8.14 10.46
CA ILE A 153 8.35 9.50 9.93
C ILE A 153 8.22 10.53 11.06
N ASP A 154 9.18 11.45 11.12
CA ASP A 154 9.13 12.59 12.03
C ASP A 154 8.28 13.73 11.44
N TYR A 155 7.00 13.75 11.77
CA TYR A 155 6.06 14.78 11.31
C TYR A 155 6.23 16.12 12.01
N SER A 156 7.10 16.24 13.01
CA SER A 156 7.37 17.51 13.73
C SER A 156 8.30 18.46 12.95
N VAL A 157 8.89 18.00 11.86
CA VAL A 157 9.83 18.78 11.05
C VAL A 157 9.09 19.92 10.34
N LYS A 158 9.61 21.16 10.49
CA LYS A 158 8.94 22.40 10.09
C LYS A 158 8.63 22.54 8.60
N ASN A 159 9.32 21.81 7.71
CA ASN A 159 9.09 21.84 6.27
C ASN A 159 8.09 20.79 5.80
N LEU A 160 7.54 19.97 6.69
CA LEU A 160 6.42 19.11 6.36
C LEU A 160 5.13 19.91 6.34
N VAL A 161 4.39 19.81 5.23
CA VAL A 161 3.14 20.55 4.97
C VAL A 161 2.03 19.53 4.73
N HIS A 162 0.99 19.58 5.54
CA HIS A 162 -0.19 18.74 5.34
C HIS A 162 -0.85 19.10 3.99
N ALA A 163 -1.07 18.10 3.16
CA ALA A 163 -1.53 18.31 1.79
C ALA A 163 -2.63 17.31 1.38
N ASP A 164 -3.47 16.92 2.32
CA ASP A 164 -4.53 15.94 2.12
C ASP A 164 -5.89 16.49 2.59
N LEU A 165 -6.95 15.72 2.37
CA LEU A 165 -8.30 16.06 2.76
C LEU A 165 -8.49 15.91 4.27
N ASP A 166 -9.38 16.73 4.84
CA ASP A 166 -9.94 16.49 6.15
C ASP A 166 -10.97 15.34 6.12
N PRO A 167 -11.28 14.70 7.28
CA PRO A 167 -12.19 13.56 7.34
C PRO A 167 -13.61 13.88 6.87
N ALA A 168 -14.10 15.09 7.11
CA ALA A 168 -15.46 15.51 6.73
C ALA A 168 -15.57 15.66 5.21
N THR A 169 -14.61 16.35 4.60
CA THR A 169 -14.52 16.49 3.13
C THR A 169 -14.35 15.14 2.46
N PHE A 170 -13.50 14.27 2.98
CA PHE A 170 -13.30 12.93 2.46
C PHE A 170 -14.59 12.10 2.51
N SER A 171 -15.27 12.06 3.66
CA SER A 171 -16.54 11.34 3.81
C SER A 171 -17.65 11.89 2.91
N LYS A 172 -17.73 13.22 2.75
CA LYS A 172 -18.67 13.85 1.85
C LYS A 172 -18.45 13.42 0.40
N LEU A 173 -17.22 13.50 -0.08
CA LEU A 173 -16.86 13.11 -1.45
C LEU A 173 -17.12 11.62 -1.71
N GLN A 174 -16.85 10.75 -0.73
CA GLN A 174 -17.20 9.33 -0.82
C GLN A 174 -18.71 9.13 -0.92
N GLY A 175 -19.50 9.83 -0.10
CA GLY A 175 -20.95 9.76 -0.12
C GLY A 175 -21.56 10.24 -1.44
N GLU A 176 -21.05 11.32 -2.03
CA GLU A 176 -21.50 11.85 -3.31
C GLU A 176 -21.25 10.90 -4.48
N LYS A 177 -20.21 10.08 -4.44
CA LYS A 177 -19.90 9.06 -5.45
C LYS A 177 -20.43 7.67 -5.12
N GLY A 178 -21.04 7.47 -3.96
CA GLY A 178 -21.47 6.16 -3.49
C GLY A 178 -20.28 5.22 -3.23
N GLU A 179 -19.09 5.76 -3.03
CA GLU A 179 -17.89 5.02 -2.71
C GLU A 179 -17.80 4.78 -1.21
N SER A 180 -17.44 3.57 -0.82
CA SER A 180 -17.01 3.25 0.54
C SER A 180 -15.86 2.26 0.45
N PHE A 181 -15.04 2.19 1.49
CA PHE A 181 -14.02 1.14 1.57
C PHE A 181 -14.62 -0.25 1.41
N PHE A 182 -15.83 -0.47 1.92
CA PHE A 182 -16.54 -1.74 1.79
C PHE A 182 -16.93 -2.03 0.34
N THR A 183 -17.49 -1.05 -0.39
CA THR A 183 -17.87 -1.24 -1.80
C THR A 183 -16.67 -1.47 -2.68
N LEU A 184 -15.58 -0.74 -2.46
CA LEU A 184 -14.32 -0.93 -3.19
C LEU A 184 -13.67 -2.27 -2.85
N ALA A 185 -13.63 -2.67 -1.58
CA ALA A 185 -13.11 -3.97 -1.17
C ALA A 185 -13.94 -5.13 -1.75
N LEU A 186 -15.27 -4.98 -1.79
CA LEU A 186 -16.16 -5.96 -2.39
C LEU A 186 -15.96 -6.07 -3.91
N GLN A 187 -15.80 -4.94 -4.58
CA GLN A 187 -15.49 -4.89 -6.02
C GLN A 187 -14.15 -5.58 -6.31
N SER A 188 -13.12 -5.29 -5.55
CA SER A 188 -11.79 -5.92 -5.65
C SER A 188 -11.88 -7.43 -5.41
N PHE A 189 -12.63 -7.86 -4.39
CA PHE A 189 -12.85 -9.29 -4.13
C PHE A 189 -13.50 -10.00 -5.32
N PHE A 190 -14.52 -9.42 -5.94
CA PHE A 190 -15.14 -10.02 -7.13
C PHE A 190 -14.22 -9.98 -8.35
N GLN A 191 -13.40 -8.96 -8.48
CA GLN A 191 -12.39 -8.88 -9.55
C GLN A 191 -11.31 -9.95 -9.36
N GLU A 192 -10.76 -10.10 -8.15
CA GLU A 192 -9.84 -11.17 -7.79
C GLU A 192 -10.41 -12.55 -8.12
N LYS A 193 -11.66 -12.82 -7.72
CA LYS A 193 -12.32 -14.10 -8.05
C LYS A 193 -12.45 -14.35 -9.55
N ARG A 194 -12.70 -13.31 -10.34
CA ARG A 194 -12.73 -13.41 -11.79
C ARG A 194 -11.34 -13.70 -12.37
N MET A 195 -10.30 -13.05 -11.87
CA MET A 195 -8.92 -13.25 -12.30
C MET A 195 -8.40 -14.65 -11.93
N ILE A 196 -8.74 -15.18 -10.75
CA ILE A 196 -8.46 -16.57 -10.37
C ILE A 196 -9.19 -17.55 -11.30
N ALA A 197 -10.48 -17.33 -11.56
CA ALA A 197 -11.28 -18.17 -12.42
C ALA A 197 -10.82 -18.17 -13.90
N SER A 198 -10.21 -17.07 -14.36
CA SER A 198 -9.62 -16.95 -15.70
C SER A 198 -8.17 -17.45 -15.78
N GLY A 199 -7.57 -17.90 -14.67
CA GLY A 199 -6.19 -18.36 -14.61
C GLY A 199 -5.15 -17.25 -14.67
N GLN A 200 -5.58 -16.00 -14.53
CA GLN A 200 -4.69 -14.82 -14.51
C GLN A 200 -4.06 -14.59 -13.12
N LEU A 201 -4.65 -15.13 -12.07
CA LEU A 201 -4.17 -15.07 -10.70
C LEU A 201 -4.12 -16.47 -10.10
N GLN A 202 -3.06 -16.77 -9.35
CA GLN A 202 -3.01 -17.97 -8.51
C GLN A 202 -3.79 -17.75 -7.22
N SER A 203 -4.49 -18.78 -6.73
CA SER A 203 -5.11 -18.74 -5.42
C SER A 203 -4.04 -18.65 -4.33
N PHE A 204 -4.31 -17.87 -3.29
CA PHE A 204 -3.42 -17.75 -2.14
C PHE A 204 -3.11 -19.13 -1.53
N ASP A 205 -1.82 -19.44 -1.38
CA ASP A 205 -1.36 -20.70 -0.79
C ASP A 205 -1.45 -20.66 0.74
N GLY A 206 -2.58 -21.13 1.27
CA GLY A 206 -2.82 -21.21 2.72
C GLY A 206 -1.88 -22.18 3.44
N ILE A 207 -1.38 -23.21 2.75
CA ILE A 207 -0.41 -24.16 3.31
C ILE A 207 0.96 -23.50 3.39
N GLY A 208 1.36 -22.78 2.35
CA GLY A 208 2.58 -21.98 2.36
C GLY A 208 2.60 -20.96 3.49
N LEU A 209 1.46 -20.30 3.77
CA LEU A 209 1.34 -19.38 4.91
C LEU A 209 1.55 -20.10 6.26
N LEU A 210 0.95 -21.28 6.45
CA LEU A 210 1.16 -22.06 7.67
C LEU A 210 2.61 -22.48 7.83
N MET A 211 3.25 -22.90 6.75
CA MET A 211 4.67 -23.26 6.76
C MET A 211 5.55 -22.05 7.06
N ALA A 212 5.23 -20.90 6.50
CA ALA A 212 5.94 -19.63 6.78
C ALA A 212 5.82 -19.23 8.26
N LEU A 213 4.61 -19.34 8.85
CA LEU A 213 4.38 -19.05 10.26
C LEU A 213 5.12 -20.04 11.20
N ALA A 214 5.32 -21.28 10.76
CA ALA A 214 6.06 -22.31 11.50
C ALA A 214 7.57 -22.28 11.22
N SER A 215 8.03 -21.46 10.28
CA SER A 215 9.44 -21.34 9.91
C SER A 215 10.27 -20.73 11.04
N GLY A 216 11.51 -21.18 11.19
CA GLY A 216 12.51 -20.54 12.04
C GLY A 216 12.95 -19.16 11.54
N ASP A 217 12.77 -18.89 10.25
CA ASP A 217 13.03 -17.61 9.54
C ASP A 217 11.69 -16.97 9.11
N ARG A 218 10.77 -16.85 10.06
CA ARG A 218 9.39 -16.44 9.82
C ARG A 218 9.30 -15.06 9.19
N GLU A 219 10.05 -14.09 9.69
CA GLU A 219 10.02 -12.70 9.24
C GLU A 219 10.39 -12.60 7.76
N HIS A 220 11.54 -13.15 7.38
CA HIS A 220 12.00 -13.19 6.00
C HIS A 220 11.01 -13.91 5.09
N THR A 221 10.56 -15.11 5.49
CA THR A 221 9.62 -15.91 4.68
C THR A 221 8.30 -15.18 4.45
N MET A 222 7.79 -14.50 5.46
CA MET A 222 6.57 -13.70 5.36
C MET A 222 6.76 -12.47 4.49
N LYS A 223 7.84 -11.70 4.68
CA LYS A 223 8.18 -10.57 3.78
C LYS A 223 8.26 -11.04 2.33
N TRP A 224 8.95 -12.15 2.09
CA TRP A 224 9.13 -12.72 0.76
C TRP A 224 7.80 -13.12 0.11
N MET A 225 6.93 -13.80 0.84
CA MET A 225 5.59 -14.17 0.35
C MET A 225 4.76 -12.95 -0.02
N PHE A 226 4.76 -11.91 0.82
CA PHE A 226 4.04 -10.67 0.52
C PHE A 226 4.65 -9.90 -0.65
N ALA A 227 5.97 -9.84 -0.73
CA ALA A 227 6.67 -9.15 -1.82
C ALA A 227 6.37 -9.75 -3.19
N GLN A 228 6.25 -11.07 -3.28
CA GLN A 228 5.90 -11.75 -4.54
C GLN A 228 4.49 -11.38 -5.03
N GLN A 229 3.59 -11.00 -4.12
CA GLN A 229 2.21 -10.63 -4.45
C GLN A 229 2.04 -9.14 -4.75
N LEU A 230 3.09 -8.33 -4.61
CA LEU A 230 2.99 -6.89 -4.84
C LEU A 230 2.57 -6.52 -6.27
N ASN A 231 3.06 -7.23 -7.28
CA ASN A 231 2.66 -6.99 -8.67
C ASN A 231 1.17 -7.32 -8.90
N GLU A 232 0.67 -8.37 -8.24
CA GLU A 232 -0.73 -8.78 -8.30
C GLU A 232 -1.61 -7.78 -7.54
N LEU A 233 -1.12 -7.32 -6.40
CA LEU A 233 -1.74 -6.29 -5.60
C LEU A 233 -1.81 -4.95 -6.36
N GLU A 234 -0.75 -4.54 -7.03
CA GLU A 234 -0.71 -3.34 -7.88
C GLU A 234 -1.77 -3.43 -8.99
N SER A 235 -1.88 -4.57 -9.67
CA SER A 235 -2.89 -4.82 -10.71
C SER A 235 -4.32 -4.79 -10.14
N MET A 236 -4.53 -5.35 -8.96
CA MET A 236 -5.83 -5.33 -8.27
C MET A 236 -6.21 -3.91 -7.85
N MET A 237 -5.26 -3.15 -7.34
CA MET A 237 -5.45 -1.76 -6.92
C MET A 237 -5.69 -0.85 -8.12
N ALA A 238 -5.02 -1.07 -9.26
CA ALA A 238 -5.31 -0.39 -10.52
C ALA A 238 -6.78 -0.56 -10.94
N GLY A 239 -7.37 -1.71 -10.67
CA GLY A 239 -8.81 -1.93 -10.88
C GLY A 239 -9.72 -1.13 -9.93
N MET A 240 -9.30 -0.93 -8.68
CA MET A 240 -10.06 -0.14 -7.70
C MET A 240 -10.12 1.34 -8.04
N ASP A 241 -9.13 1.84 -8.76
CA ASP A 241 -9.07 3.26 -9.14
C ASP A 241 -10.11 3.68 -10.18
N GLN A 242 -10.67 2.75 -10.92
CA GLN A 242 -11.74 3.11 -11.86
C GLN A 242 -12.95 3.72 -11.14
N GLY A 243 -13.03 3.58 -9.80
CA GLY A 243 -14.19 4.00 -9.03
C GLY A 243 -15.44 3.19 -9.38
N VAL A 244 -16.53 3.44 -8.67
CA VAL A 244 -17.81 2.74 -8.91
C VAL A 244 -18.41 3.15 -10.27
N ASP A 245 -18.13 4.35 -10.75
CA ASP A 245 -18.67 4.94 -11.99
C ASP A 245 -17.68 4.99 -13.16
N GLY A 246 -16.49 4.41 -13.03
CA GLY A 246 -15.44 4.44 -14.05
C GLY A 246 -14.77 5.81 -14.24
N LYS A 247 -15.06 6.81 -13.39
CA LYS A 247 -14.53 8.18 -13.51
C LYS A 247 -13.41 8.49 -12.52
N GLY A 248 -12.84 7.48 -11.92
CA GLY A 248 -11.79 7.61 -10.92
C GLY A 248 -12.32 7.73 -9.50
N SER A 249 -11.62 7.09 -8.57
CA SER A 249 -11.99 7.08 -7.15
C SER A 249 -11.69 8.41 -6.47
N VAL A 250 -12.56 8.83 -5.56
CA VAL A 250 -12.33 9.97 -4.65
C VAL A 250 -11.13 9.71 -3.76
N ILE A 251 -10.91 8.46 -3.39
CA ILE A 251 -9.82 8.06 -2.50
C ILE A 251 -8.46 8.49 -3.05
N LEU A 252 -8.30 8.52 -4.37
CA LEU A 252 -7.07 8.94 -5.03
C LEU A 252 -7.18 10.33 -5.64
N ARG A 253 -8.15 10.47 -6.53
CA ARG A 253 -8.23 11.66 -7.36
C ARG A 253 -8.48 12.93 -6.57
N GLY A 254 -9.44 12.90 -5.63
CA GLY A 254 -9.73 14.06 -4.78
C GLY A 254 -8.56 14.43 -3.87
N ARG A 255 -7.85 13.44 -3.36
CA ARG A 255 -6.66 13.64 -2.52
C ARG A 255 -5.49 14.17 -3.33
N ASN A 256 -5.27 13.64 -4.55
CA ASN A 256 -4.25 14.16 -5.47
C ASN A 256 -4.54 15.60 -5.87
N GLU A 257 -5.80 15.95 -6.13
CA GLU A 257 -6.22 17.34 -6.40
C GLU A 257 -5.86 18.24 -5.24
N LYS A 258 -6.14 17.83 -4.01
CA LYS A 258 -5.76 18.58 -2.81
C LYS A 258 -4.25 18.77 -2.67
N ALA A 259 -3.47 17.72 -2.90
CA ALA A 259 -2.00 17.80 -2.89
C ALA A 259 -1.48 18.84 -3.90
N PHE A 260 -2.09 18.91 -5.09
CA PHE A 260 -1.70 19.87 -6.12
C PHE A 260 -2.17 21.29 -5.84
N GLU A 261 -3.30 21.50 -5.14
CA GLU A 261 -3.68 22.81 -4.62
C GLU A 261 -2.62 23.35 -3.65
N VAL A 262 -2.17 22.49 -2.71
CA VAL A 262 -1.13 22.85 -1.75
C VAL A 262 0.23 23.04 -2.44
N LEU A 263 0.55 22.26 -3.48
CA LEU A 263 1.73 22.46 -4.31
C LEU A 263 1.75 23.88 -4.92
N ASP A 264 0.63 24.30 -5.52
CA ASP A 264 0.51 25.61 -6.12
C ASP A 264 0.67 26.74 -5.06
N GLU A 265 0.18 26.50 -3.84
CA GLU A 265 0.33 27.45 -2.74
C GLU A 265 1.79 27.61 -2.30
N VAL A 266 2.51 26.48 -2.06
CA VAL A 266 3.92 26.56 -1.62
C VAL A 266 4.83 27.12 -2.72
N ILE A 267 4.51 26.91 -4.00
CA ILE A 267 5.20 27.54 -5.13
C ILE A 267 4.97 29.06 -5.11
N ARG A 268 3.74 29.53 -4.88
CA ARG A 268 3.42 30.96 -4.75
C ARG A 268 4.15 31.60 -3.56
N GLN A 269 4.40 30.85 -2.50
CA GLN A 269 5.22 31.27 -1.33
C GLN A 269 6.72 31.29 -1.65
N GLY A 270 7.13 30.96 -2.86
CA GLY A 270 8.52 31.02 -3.32
C GLY A 270 9.35 29.77 -3.08
N LYS A 271 8.75 28.67 -2.63
CA LYS A 271 9.45 27.37 -2.50
C LYS A 271 9.89 26.88 -3.89
N LYS A 272 11.10 26.33 -3.96
CA LYS A 272 11.72 25.90 -5.22
C LYS A 272 11.98 24.39 -5.28
N ARG A 273 12.33 23.77 -4.16
CA ARG A 273 12.58 22.33 -4.06
C ARG A 273 11.50 21.71 -3.17
N ILE A 274 10.55 21.02 -3.79
CA ILE A 274 9.34 20.54 -3.11
C ILE A 274 9.29 19.02 -3.24
N GLY A 275 9.11 18.31 -2.12
CA GLY A 275 8.78 16.89 -2.11
C GLY A 275 7.26 16.70 -2.03
N ILE A 276 6.72 15.69 -2.68
CA ILE A 276 5.35 15.19 -2.48
C ILE A 276 5.49 13.75 -1.99
N PHE A 277 5.23 13.55 -0.70
CA PHE A 277 5.35 12.27 -0.01
C PHE A 277 3.98 11.65 0.18
N TYR A 278 3.67 10.68 -0.67
CA TYR A 278 2.38 10.00 -0.76
C TYR A 278 2.57 8.51 -1.03
N GLY A 279 1.59 7.69 -0.72
CA GLY A 279 1.61 6.28 -1.09
C GLY A 279 1.95 6.09 -2.57
N ALA A 280 2.80 5.11 -2.89
CA ALA A 280 3.33 4.89 -4.24
C ALA A 280 2.25 4.86 -5.31
N GLY A 281 1.07 4.45 -4.93
CA GLY A 281 -0.03 4.38 -5.84
C GLY A 281 -0.68 5.67 -6.23
N HIS A 282 -0.48 6.73 -5.51
CA HIS A 282 -0.91 8.07 -5.95
C HIS A 282 -0.03 8.61 -7.08
N MET A 283 1.20 8.10 -7.18
CA MET A 283 2.26 8.65 -8.01
C MET A 283 2.00 8.63 -9.53
N PRO A 284 1.39 7.59 -10.13
CA PRO A 284 1.13 7.59 -11.58
C PRO A 284 0.20 8.72 -12.04
N ASP A 285 -0.84 9.06 -11.25
CA ASP A 285 -1.70 10.22 -11.56
C ASP A 285 -0.97 11.53 -11.29
N MET A 286 -0.17 11.61 -10.21
CA MET A 286 0.63 12.79 -9.90
C MET A 286 1.69 13.09 -10.96
N ASP A 287 2.35 12.05 -11.49
CA ASP A 287 3.27 12.16 -12.64
C ASP A 287 2.60 12.85 -13.83
N LYS A 288 1.43 12.34 -14.25
CA LYS A 288 0.66 12.91 -15.35
C LYS A 288 0.29 14.38 -15.08
N ARG A 289 -0.12 14.70 -13.86
CA ARG A 289 -0.46 16.07 -13.46
C ARG A 289 0.73 17.02 -13.54
N LEU A 290 1.94 16.56 -13.14
CA LEU A 290 3.17 17.35 -13.30
C LEU A 290 3.53 17.56 -14.77
N MET A 291 3.48 16.49 -15.57
CA MET A 291 3.76 16.58 -17.00
C MET A 291 2.80 17.56 -17.72
N LEU A 292 1.50 17.51 -17.42
CA LEU A 292 0.50 18.43 -17.96
C LEU A 292 0.74 19.89 -17.53
N ARG A 293 1.43 20.12 -16.42
CA ARG A 293 1.82 21.45 -15.91
C ARG A 293 3.16 21.93 -16.45
N GLY A 294 3.76 21.20 -17.41
CA GLY A 294 5.01 21.57 -18.07
C GLY A 294 6.28 21.18 -17.33
N PHE A 295 6.16 20.39 -16.27
CA PHE A 295 7.33 19.76 -15.65
C PHE A 295 7.87 18.65 -16.54
N GLN A 296 9.17 18.42 -16.49
CA GLN A 296 9.86 17.35 -17.20
C GLN A 296 10.56 16.44 -16.19
N ARG A 297 10.48 15.13 -16.41
CA ARG A 297 11.21 14.12 -15.61
C ARG A 297 12.70 14.39 -15.74
N ASN A 298 13.40 14.40 -14.60
CA ASN A 298 14.82 14.73 -14.55
C ASN A 298 15.68 13.59 -13.98
N ARG A 299 15.33 13.07 -12.81
CA ARG A 299 16.12 12.04 -12.13
C ARG A 299 15.20 11.07 -11.38
N GLU A 300 15.54 9.80 -11.44
CA GLU A 300 14.93 8.73 -10.68
C GLU A 300 15.93 8.17 -9.67
N GLU A 301 15.46 7.86 -8.46
CA GLU A 301 16.19 7.17 -7.40
C GLU A 301 15.27 6.12 -6.80
N TRP A 302 15.87 5.00 -6.34
CA TRP A 302 15.16 3.92 -5.69
C TRP A 302 15.62 3.79 -4.25
N LEU A 303 14.68 3.66 -3.31
CA LEU A 303 14.94 3.39 -1.90
C LEU A 303 14.44 2.00 -1.56
N VAL A 304 15.26 1.21 -0.89
CA VAL A 304 14.86 -0.11 -0.38
C VAL A 304 13.90 0.10 0.78
N ALA A 305 12.65 -0.31 0.58
CA ALA A 305 11.60 -0.24 1.59
C ALA A 305 11.52 -1.53 2.42
N TRP A 306 11.73 -2.68 1.79
CA TRP A 306 11.85 -3.99 2.45
C TRP A 306 13.11 -4.67 1.97
N ASP A 307 14.00 -4.97 2.90
CA ASP A 307 15.18 -5.79 2.64
C ASP A 307 14.89 -7.24 3.05
N MET A 308 15.12 -8.15 2.12
CA MET A 308 14.98 -9.59 2.28
C MET A 308 16.27 -10.30 1.85
N THR A 309 17.41 -9.62 1.97
CA THR A 309 18.72 -10.27 1.83
C THR A 309 19.05 -11.03 3.11
N ARG A 310 19.84 -12.11 2.98
CA ARG A 310 20.36 -12.87 4.11
C ARG A 310 21.80 -12.49 4.33
N ASP A 311 22.17 -12.25 5.58
CA ASP A 311 23.57 -11.98 6.01
C ASP A 311 24.47 -13.19 5.79
#